data_c66a33b4054c1a3dab6744c7b2e7e4fc
#
_entry.id   c66a33b4054c1a3dab6744c7b2e7e4fc
#
_cell.length_a   1.000
_cell.length_b   1.000
_cell.length_c   1.000
_cell.angle_alpha   90.00
_cell.angle_beta   90.00
_cell.angle_gamma   90.00
#
_symmetry.space_group_name_H-M   'P 1'
#
loop_
_entity.id
_entity.type
_entity.pdbx_description
1 polymer ?
#
loop_
_entity_poly.entity_id
_entity_poly.type
_entity_poly.pdbx_seq_one_letter_code
_entity_poly.pdbx_strand_id
1 'polypeptide(L)'
;MNGPQENSTSISHLDGDLPFVLSSHSVRILKLLSQLRAGEYKRSRPVCLHIAAAAGSGKSRLLDHYMSQVSAARETSGSRYREAILIEAPYDGNCMKMCRSIIGACLPSFPIRKAQNIHEQVAEVIQASGVKQLLIDEAGHILNAGKSGQQYTLALIKSICNLGITVCIATTKNMVNVLAADEQLASRFKRVELPVWSESNDFRQFLAGIEVELGLPERSHLDSKAVIRWLTAHDCCVTFRLLEILVGAARLAHLRGVGRITIELLDESWKVGFGVEEKAHED
;
A
#
# COMPACT_ATOMS: atom_id res chain seq x y z
N MET A 1 46.79 -26.43 5.60
CA MET A 1 45.76 -26.63 4.57
C MET A 1 44.47 -26.09 5.10
N ASN A 2 44.23 -24.80 4.85
CA ASN A 2 42.98 -24.14 5.21
C ASN A 2 42.10 -24.17 3.99
N GLY A 3 40.98 -24.92 4.06
CA GLY A 3 39.98 -24.94 3.02
C GLY A 3 39.30 -23.58 2.88
N PRO A 4 38.77 -23.23 1.70
CA PRO A 4 38.05 -21.98 1.52
C PRO A 4 36.75 -22.05 2.32
N GLN A 5 36.56 -21.08 3.23
CA GLN A 5 35.26 -20.81 3.84
C GLN A 5 34.32 -20.38 2.70
N GLU A 6 33.39 -21.24 2.37
CA GLU A 6 32.22 -20.91 1.55
C GLU A 6 31.43 -19.80 2.25
N ASN A 7 31.54 -18.59 1.73
CA ASN A 7 30.61 -17.51 2.01
C ASN A 7 29.24 -17.88 1.45
N SER A 8 28.53 -18.75 2.13
CA SER A 8 27.09 -18.91 1.93
C SER A 8 26.39 -17.70 2.55
N THR A 9 26.44 -16.58 1.87
CA THR A 9 25.52 -15.48 2.14
C THR A 9 24.12 -16.02 1.81
N SER A 10 23.43 -16.44 2.83
CA SER A 10 22.11 -17.07 2.72
C SER A 10 21.14 -16.09 2.10
N ILE A 11 20.61 -16.42 0.93
CA ILE A 11 19.52 -15.70 0.24
C ILE A 11 18.16 -16.01 0.91
N SER A 12 18.16 -16.35 2.17
CA SER A 12 16.94 -16.58 2.95
C SER A 12 15.94 -15.41 2.93
N HIS A 13 16.38 -14.18 2.59
CA HIS A 13 15.51 -13.03 2.39
C HIS A 13 14.84 -12.97 0.99
N LEU A 14 15.30 -13.73 -0.01
CA LEU A 14 14.59 -13.84 -1.29
C LEU A 14 13.47 -14.89 -1.28
N ASP A 15 13.45 -15.76 -0.27
CA ASP A 15 12.39 -16.77 -0.09
C ASP A 15 11.21 -16.25 0.74
N GLY A 16 11.32 -15.02 1.27
CA GLY A 16 10.31 -14.32 2.03
C GLY A 16 9.46 -13.35 1.21
N ASP A 17 8.98 -12.32 1.90
CA ASP A 17 8.21 -11.24 1.28
C ASP A 17 9.04 -10.47 0.24
N LEU A 18 8.35 -9.97 -0.79
CA LEU A 18 8.95 -9.09 -1.79
C LEU A 18 9.62 -7.88 -1.11
N PRO A 19 10.77 -7.40 -1.60
CA PRO A 19 11.47 -6.25 -1.01
C PRO A 19 10.58 -5.00 -0.98
N PHE A 20 10.73 -4.19 0.06
CA PHE A 20 10.01 -2.94 0.21
C PHE A 20 10.96 -1.75 0.05
N VAL A 21 10.89 -1.12 -1.11
CA VAL A 21 11.69 0.06 -1.47
C VAL A 21 10.79 1.29 -1.52
N LEU A 22 11.21 2.36 -0.87
CA LEU A 22 10.49 3.64 -0.89
C LEU A 22 10.82 4.41 -2.18
N SER A 23 9.78 4.70 -2.95
CA SER A 23 9.87 5.65 -4.06
C SER A 23 9.74 7.09 -3.56
N SER A 24 10.10 8.08 -4.39
CA SER A 24 9.85 9.50 -4.12
C SER A 24 8.36 9.78 -3.87
N HIS A 25 7.46 9.12 -4.62
CA HIS A 25 6.01 9.20 -4.42
C HIS A 25 5.58 8.63 -3.06
N SER A 26 6.13 7.47 -2.67
CA SER A 26 5.86 6.85 -1.37
C SER A 26 6.31 7.75 -0.23
N VAL A 27 7.52 8.29 -0.29
CA VAL A 27 8.06 9.23 0.71
C VAL A 27 7.17 10.46 0.84
N ARG A 28 6.71 11.03 -0.28
CA ARG A 28 5.80 12.18 -0.28
C ARG A 28 4.46 11.87 0.41
N ILE A 29 3.89 10.69 0.14
CA ILE A 29 2.62 10.27 0.76
C ILE A 29 2.81 10.05 2.26
N LEU A 30 3.87 9.35 2.68
CA LEU A 30 4.18 9.13 4.10
C LEU A 30 4.35 10.46 4.85
N LYS A 31 5.03 11.44 4.25
CA LYS A 31 5.16 12.78 4.82
C LYS A 31 3.80 13.46 4.97
N LEU A 32 2.94 13.41 3.96
CA LEU A 32 1.58 13.97 4.02
C LEU A 32 0.75 13.30 5.12
N LEU A 33 0.78 11.97 5.23
CA LEU A 33 0.07 11.25 6.28
C LEU A 33 0.53 11.68 7.67
N SER A 34 1.83 11.81 7.88
CA SER A 34 2.41 12.27 9.16
C SER A 34 2.00 13.71 9.49
N GLN A 35 2.05 14.63 8.53
CA GLN A 35 1.65 16.03 8.69
C GLN A 35 0.15 16.15 9.01
N LEU A 36 -0.70 15.37 8.34
CA LEU A 36 -2.14 15.34 8.60
C LEU A 36 -2.43 14.81 10.02
N ARG A 37 -1.74 13.75 10.46
CA ARG A 37 -1.88 13.22 11.81
C ARG A 37 -1.41 14.21 12.88
N ALA A 38 -0.32 14.92 12.63
CA ALA A 38 0.18 15.97 13.53
C ALA A 38 -0.73 17.20 13.59
N GLY A 39 -1.69 17.33 12.68
CA GLY A 39 -2.60 18.48 12.62
C GLY A 39 -1.95 19.74 12.07
N GLU A 40 -0.88 19.64 11.29
CA GLU A 40 -0.20 20.79 10.68
C GLU A 40 -1.12 21.58 9.73
N TYR A 41 -2.13 20.92 9.17
CA TYR A 41 -3.16 21.54 8.33
C TYR A 41 -4.45 21.83 9.13
N LYS A 42 -4.33 22.36 10.35
CA LYS A 42 -5.50 22.76 11.15
C LYS A 42 -6.32 23.81 10.42
N ARG A 43 -7.43 23.38 9.86
CA ARG A 43 -8.51 24.22 9.35
C ARG A 43 -9.74 23.97 10.20
N SER A 44 -10.79 24.75 10.01
CA SER A 44 -12.10 24.50 10.64
C SER A 44 -12.64 23.08 10.37
N ARG A 45 -12.11 22.41 9.34
CA ARG A 45 -12.44 21.02 8.97
C ARG A 45 -11.14 20.25 8.65
N PRO A 46 -11.03 18.94 9.04
CA PRO A 46 -9.85 18.16 8.76
C PRO A 46 -9.67 17.97 7.24
N VAL A 47 -8.42 18.00 6.80
CA VAL A 47 -8.05 17.61 5.45
C VAL A 47 -7.90 16.09 5.43
N CYS A 48 -8.52 15.44 4.47
CA CYS A 48 -8.48 14.00 4.25
C CYS A 48 -7.65 13.67 3.00
N LEU A 49 -7.24 12.43 2.86
CA LEU A 49 -6.40 11.98 1.75
C LEU A 49 -7.06 10.84 0.99
N HIS A 50 -7.05 10.91 -0.33
CA HIS A 50 -7.41 9.81 -1.20
C HIS A 50 -6.19 9.36 -1.98
N ILE A 51 -5.64 8.19 -1.63
CA ILE A 51 -4.55 7.55 -2.35
C ILE A 51 -5.16 6.70 -3.46
N ALA A 52 -5.04 7.18 -4.69
CA ALA A 52 -5.51 6.47 -5.87
C ALA A 52 -4.33 5.77 -6.56
N ALA A 53 -4.47 4.50 -6.89
CA ALA A 53 -3.43 3.77 -7.61
C ALA A 53 -4.01 2.54 -8.32
N ALA A 54 -3.31 2.04 -9.33
CA ALA A 54 -3.64 0.76 -9.95
C ALA A 54 -3.53 -0.40 -8.93
N ALA A 55 -4.18 -1.53 -9.22
CA ALA A 55 -3.94 -2.77 -8.47
C ALA A 55 -2.45 -3.13 -8.52
N GLY A 56 -1.90 -3.67 -7.45
CA GLY A 56 -0.49 -4.04 -7.38
C GLY A 56 0.52 -2.88 -7.27
N SER A 57 0.08 -1.61 -7.13
CA SER A 57 0.99 -0.46 -6.99
C SER A 57 1.61 -0.30 -5.59
N GLY A 58 1.35 -1.21 -4.65
CA GLY A 58 1.94 -1.19 -3.31
C GLY A 58 1.21 -0.33 -2.28
N LYS A 59 -0.09 0.02 -2.49
CA LYS A 59 -0.89 0.82 -1.53
C LYS A 59 -0.90 0.23 -0.12
N SER A 60 -1.30 -1.03 0.01
CA SER A 60 -1.41 -1.72 1.30
C SER A 60 -0.08 -1.75 2.04
N ARG A 61 1.01 -2.12 1.36
CA ARG A 61 2.36 -2.12 1.95
C ARG A 61 2.81 -0.72 2.39
N LEU A 62 2.42 0.32 1.65
CA LEU A 62 2.70 1.71 2.04
C LEU A 62 1.96 2.08 3.33
N LEU A 63 0.69 1.69 3.46
CA LEU A 63 -0.10 1.93 4.67
C LEU A 63 0.44 1.12 5.87
N ASP A 64 0.81 -0.14 5.67
CA ASP A 64 1.42 -0.98 6.72
C ASP A 64 2.76 -0.40 7.18
N HIS A 65 3.60 0.05 6.23
CA HIS A 65 4.85 0.72 6.57
C HIS A 65 4.61 2.01 7.37
N TYR A 66 3.61 2.81 6.99
CA TYR A 66 3.22 3.98 7.78
C TYR A 66 2.78 3.60 9.19
N MET A 67 1.95 2.57 9.34
CA MET A 67 1.49 2.10 10.64
C MET A 67 2.61 1.56 11.52
N SER A 68 3.61 0.90 10.93
CA SER A 68 4.80 0.47 11.68
C SER A 68 5.60 1.65 12.23
N GLN A 69 5.78 2.73 11.44
CA GLN A 69 6.41 3.96 11.91
C GLN A 69 5.62 4.63 13.04
N VAL A 70 4.28 4.67 12.94
CA VAL A 70 3.42 5.22 14.00
C VAL A 70 3.53 4.39 15.27
N SER A 71 3.58 3.07 15.17
CA SER A 71 3.71 2.17 16.31
C SER A 71 5.06 2.32 17.00
N ALA A 72 6.16 2.37 16.26
CA ALA A 72 7.51 2.59 16.77
C ALA A 72 7.62 3.95 17.49
N ALA A 73 7.06 5.02 16.92
CA ALA A 73 7.03 6.33 17.56
C ALA A 73 6.24 6.33 18.88
N ARG A 74 5.12 5.58 18.93
CA ARG A 74 4.33 5.41 20.14
C ARG A 74 5.11 4.69 21.24
N GLU A 75 5.77 3.61 20.92
CA GLU A 75 6.59 2.83 21.85
C GLU A 75 7.72 3.69 22.42
N THR A 76 8.41 4.44 21.58
CA THR A 76 9.48 5.34 21.98
C THR A 76 8.96 6.46 22.91
N SER A 77 7.77 6.99 22.67
CA SER A 77 7.18 8.06 23.49
C SER A 77 6.48 7.57 24.75
N GLY A 78 6.29 6.26 24.92
CA GLY A 78 5.53 5.66 26.04
C GLY A 78 4.03 6.01 26.01
N SER A 79 3.49 6.48 24.89
CA SER A 79 2.09 6.86 24.76
C SER A 79 1.16 5.65 24.82
N ARG A 80 0.10 5.74 25.62
CA ARG A 80 -0.97 4.72 25.69
C ARG A 80 -1.95 4.80 24.55
N TYR A 81 -2.04 5.94 23.85
CA TYR A 81 -3.02 6.19 22.81
C TYR A 81 -2.50 5.77 21.44
N ARG A 82 -3.38 5.17 20.63
CA ARG A 82 -3.14 4.91 19.22
C ARG A 82 -3.59 6.13 18.41
N GLU A 83 -2.65 6.93 17.94
CA GLU A 83 -2.99 8.13 17.17
C GLU A 83 -3.53 7.83 15.77
N ALA A 84 -3.20 6.68 15.21
CA ALA A 84 -3.73 6.22 13.93
C ALA A 84 -4.21 4.76 14.04
N ILE A 85 -5.23 4.45 13.25
CA ILE A 85 -5.73 3.09 13.03
C ILE A 85 -5.84 2.82 11.54
N LEU A 86 -5.61 1.57 11.15
CA LEU A 86 -5.78 1.06 9.79
C LEU A 86 -6.84 -0.04 9.81
N ILE A 87 -7.78 0.04 8.89
CA ILE A 87 -8.77 -1.00 8.63
C ILE A 87 -8.82 -1.31 7.13
N GLU A 88 -9.25 -2.49 6.78
CA GLU A 88 -9.66 -2.83 5.43
C GLU A 88 -11.17 -2.65 5.28
N ALA A 89 -11.61 -2.07 4.16
CA ALA A 89 -13.04 -1.94 3.88
C ALA A 89 -13.65 -3.34 3.63
N PRO A 90 -14.81 -3.66 4.24
CA PRO A 90 -15.46 -4.94 4.03
C PRO A 90 -15.72 -5.19 2.55
N TYR A 91 -15.39 -6.39 2.06
CA TYR A 91 -15.54 -6.79 0.66
C TYR A 91 -16.94 -6.53 0.07
N ASP A 92 -17.99 -6.72 0.88
CA ASP A 92 -19.38 -6.49 0.48
C ASP A 92 -19.83 -5.02 0.64
N GLY A 93 -18.92 -4.11 1.00
CA GLY A 93 -19.20 -2.70 1.26
C GLY A 93 -20.13 -2.45 2.45
N ASN A 94 -20.31 -3.43 3.35
CA ASN A 94 -21.27 -3.37 4.44
C ASN A 94 -20.84 -2.38 5.53
N CYS A 95 -21.59 -1.29 5.68
CA CYS A 95 -21.32 -0.23 6.65
C CYS A 95 -21.27 -0.73 8.11
N MET A 96 -22.10 -1.70 8.48
CA MET A 96 -22.10 -2.27 9.84
C MET A 96 -20.82 -3.03 10.15
N LYS A 97 -20.31 -3.81 9.17
CA LYS A 97 -19.03 -4.50 9.31
C LYS A 97 -17.89 -3.48 9.42
N MET A 98 -17.94 -2.41 8.62
CA MET A 98 -16.95 -1.32 8.69
C MET A 98 -16.95 -0.63 10.07
N CYS A 99 -18.12 -0.34 10.64
CA CYS A 99 -18.23 0.21 11.99
C CYS A 99 -17.55 -0.74 13.02
N ARG A 100 -17.80 -2.05 12.91
CA ARG A 100 -17.18 -3.05 13.80
C ARG A 100 -15.66 -3.08 13.66
N SER A 101 -15.15 -3.01 12.43
CA SER A 101 -13.70 -2.96 12.18
C SER A 101 -13.08 -1.71 12.82
N ILE A 102 -13.72 -0.54 12.71
CA ILE A 102 -13.26 0.70 13.35
C ILE A 102 -13.24 0.56 14.87
N ILE A 103 -14.34 0.09 15.48
CA ILE A 103 -14.43 -0.11 16.93
C ILE A 103 -13.34 -1.08 17.42
N GLY A 104 -13.18 -2.22 16.74
CA GLY A 104 -12.16 -3.21 17.08
C GLY A 104 -10.72 -2.70 16.94
N ALA A 105 -10.44 -1.87 15.95
CA ALA A 105 -9.13 -1.24 15.75
C ALA A 105 -8.83 -0.17 16.83
N CYS A 106 -9.84 0.56 17.28
CA CYS A 106 -9.69 1.55 18.35
C CYS A 106 -9.52 0.88 19.73
N LEU A 107 -10.45 0.01 20.08
CA LEU A 107 -10.55 -0.66 21.39
C LEU A 107 -10.95 -2.13 21.23
N PRO A 108 -10.00 -3.07 21.09
CA PRO A 108 -10.27 -4.47 20.80
C PRO A 108 -11.22 -5.17 21.80
N SER A 109 -11.24 -4.72 23.07
CA SER A 109 -12.07 -5.30 24.13
C SER A 109 -13.40 -4.57 24.34
N PHE A 110 -13.74 -3.62 23.46
CA PHE A 110 -15.00 -2.87 23.61
C PHE A 110 -16.19 -3.73 23.24
N PRO A 111 -17.19 -3.88 24.13
CA PRO A 111 -18.39 -4.67 23.85
C PRO A 111 -19.26 -3.93 22.84
N ILE A 112 -19.43 -4.52 21.65
CA ILE A 112 -20.30 -3.95 20.62
C ILE A 112 -21.76 -4.16 21.06
N ARG A 113 -22.43 -3.06 21.36
CA ARG A 113 -23.85 -3.05 21.73
C ARG A 113 -24.73 -3.30 20.51
N LYS A 114 -26.08 -3.34 20.72
CA LYS A 114 -27.06 -3.61 19.63
C LYS A 114 -26.82 -2.71 18.42
N ALA A 115 -27.12 -3.27 17.23
CA ALA A 115 -26.86 -2.66 15.92
C ALA A 115 -27.49 -1.27 15.69
N GLN A 116 -28.56 -0.93 16.42
CA GLN A 116 -29.31 0.31 16.21
C GLN A 116 -28.51 1.61 16.42
N ASN A 117 -27.44 1.59 17.25
CA ASN A 117 -26.65 2.78 17.60
C ASN A 117 -25.18 2.62 17.25
N ILE A 118 -24.83 1.81 16.25
CA ILE A 118 -23.43 1.50 15.98
C ILE A 118 -22.62 2.73 15.51
N HIS A 119 -23.25 3.68 14.81
CA HIS A 119 -22.60 4.92 14.39
C HIS A 119 -22.23 5.80 15.59
N GLU A 120 -23.12 5.87 16.59
CA GLU A 120 -22.85 6.59 17.84
C GLU A 120 -21.73 5.90 18.62
N GLN A 121 -21.73 4.55 18.68
CA GLN A 121 -20.64 3.80 19.30
C GLN A 121 -19.30 4.04 18.63
N VAL A 122 -19.24 4.16 17.28
CA VAL A 122 -18.02 4.53 16.56
C VAL A 122 -17.51 5.89 17.03
N ALA A 123 -18.41 6.88 17.15
CA ALA A 123 -18.03 8.23 17.60
C ALA A 123 -17.51 8.22 19.06
N GLU A 124 -18.22 7.53 19.97
CA GLU A 124 -17.81 7.37 21.37
C GLU A 124 -16.42 6.73 21.48
N VAL A 125 -16.20 5.61 20.74
CA VAL A 125 -14.96 4.84 20.81
C VAL A 125 -13.78 5.61 20.22
N ILE A 126 -13.98 6.29 19.09
CA ILE A 126 -12.94 7.15 18.48
C ILE A 126 -12.52 8.26 19.47
N GLN A 127 -13.48 8.95 20.09
CA GLN A 127 -13.18 10.01 21.05
C GLN A 127 -12.47 9.48 22.30
N ALA A 128 -12.89 8.32 22.81
CA ALA A 128 -12.28 7.70 23.99
C ALA A 128 -10.88 7.15 23.73
N SER A 129 -10.59 6.69 22.49
CA SER A 129 -9.31 6.07 22.13
C SER A 129 -8.18 7.05 21.85
N GLY A 130 -8.49 8.35 21.65
CA GLY A 130 -7.49 9.36 21.29
C GLY A 130 -6.97 9.25 19.84
N VAL A 131 -7.67 8.50 18.98
CA VAL A 131 -7.34 8.38 17.55
C VAL A 131 -7.48 9.74 16.87
N LYS A 132 -6.50 10.11 16.06
CA LYS A 132 -6.45 11.35 15.26
C LYS A 132 -6.59 11.08 13.77
N GLN A 133 -6.31 9.82 13.35
CA GLN A 133 -6.30 9.44 11.94
C GLN A 133 -6.85 8.04 11.73
N LEU A 134 -7.76 7.90 10.77
CA LEU A 134 -8.31 6.64 10.27
C LEU A 134 -7.80 6.41 8.85
N LEU A 135 -7.14 5.27 8.62
CA LEU A 135 -6.77 4.78 7.30
C LEU A 135 -7.70 3.64 6.91
N ILE A 136 -8.19 3.67 5.68
CA ILE A 136 -9.10 2.66 5.13
C ILE A 136 -8.46 2.13 3.85
N ASP A 137 -7.96 0.90 3.91
CA ASP A 137 -7.48 0.21 2.71
C ASP A 137 -8.64 -0.45 1.97
N GLU A 138 -8.41 -0.74 0.69
CA GLU A 138 -9.41 -1.32 -0.24
C GLU A 138 -10.77 -0.63 -0.18
N ALA A 139 -10.79 0.70 0.05
CA ALA A 139 -12.03 1.47 0.17
C ALA A 139 -12.91 1.41 -1.11
N GLY A 140 -12.37 0.93 -2.23
CA GLY A 140 -13.14 0.60 -3.43
C GLY A 140 -14.25 -0.42 -3.18
N HIS A 141 -14.12 -1.28 -2.17
CA HIS A 141 -15.17 -2.24 -1.76
C HIS A 141 -16.48 -1.56 -1.34
N ILE A 142 -16.44 -0.29 -0.93
CA ILE A 142 -17.67 0.49 -0.64
C ILE A 142 -18.62 0.49 -1.84
N LEU A 143 -18.07 0.43 -3.07
CA LEU A 143 -18.86 0.41 -4.31
C LEU A 143 -19.62 -0.91 -4.53
N ASN A 144 -19.25 -2.00 -3.84
CA ASN A 144 -19.92 -3.28 -3.93
C ASN A 144 -21.28 -3.28 -3.20
N ALA A 145 -21.51 -2.32 -2.30
CA ALA A 145 -22.81 -2.12 -1.68
C ALA A 145 -23.80 -1.48 -2.66
N GLY A 146 -25.11 -1.74 -2.47
CA GLY A 146 -26.14 -0.99 -3.17
C GLY A 146 -26.11 0.51 -2.81
N LYS A 147 -26.77 1.37 -3.61
CA LYS A 147 -26.75 2.84 -3.47
C LYS A 147 -26.98 3.32 -2.01
N SER A 148 -27.96 2.75 -1.31
CA SER A 148 -28.24 3.09 0.09
C SER A 148 -27.06 2.74 1.00
N GLY A 149 -26.43 1.55 0.83
CA GLY A 149 -25.28 1.13 1.60
C GLY A 149 -24.06 2.05 1.38
N GLN A 150 -23.81 2.44 0.14
CA GLN A 150 -22.77 3.43 -0.19
C GLN A 150 -23.02 4.77 0.53
N GLN A 151 -24.26 5.28 0.48
CA GLN A 151 -24.64 6.52 1.17
C GLN A 151 -24.44 6.42 2.68
N TYR A 152 -24.81 5.31 3.32
CA TYR A 152 -24.57 5.09 4.75
C TYR A 152 -23.09 5.11 5.10
N THR A 153 -22.24 4.46 4.28
CA THR A 153 -20.80 4.44 4.51
C THR A 153 -20.17 5.81 4.30
N LEU A 154 -20.59 6.55 3.28
CA LEU A 154 -20.12 7.94 3.07
C LEU A 154 -20.56 8.86 4.21
N ALA A 155 -21.79 8.69 4.73
CA ALA A 155 -22.27 9.42 5.89
C ALA A 155 -21.46 9.11 7.16
N LEU A 156 -21.06 7.84 7.37
CA LEU A 156 -20.17 7.44 8.44
C LEU A 156 -18.82 8.14 8.31
N ILE A 157 -18.17 8.10 7.13
CA ILE A 157 -16.89 8.77 6.88
C ILE A 157 -17.02 10.28 7.16
N LYS A 158 -18.12 10.90 6.72
CA LYS A 158 -18.41 12.31 6.96
C LYS A 158 -18.56 12.61 8.46
N SER A 159 -19.25 11.76 9.21
CA SER A 159 -19.39 11.92 10.66
C SER A 159 -18.06 11.84 11.38
N ILE A 160 -17.20 10.90 11.01
CA ILE A 160 -15.84 10.76 11.55
C ILE A 160 -15.00 12.02 11.25
N CYS A 161 -15.07 12.53 10.02
CA CYS A 161 -14.41 13.80 9.69
C CYS A 161 -14.94 14.97 10.54
N ASN A 162 -16.23 15.00 10.88
CA ASN A 162 -16.81 16.03 11.73
C ASN A 162 -16.32 15.98 13.19
N LEU A 163 -15.83 14.83 13.65
CA LEU A 163 -15.14 14.68 14.94
C LEU A 163 -13.70 15.25 14.93
N GLY A 164 -13.25 15.81 13.81
CA GLY A 164 -11.89 16.31 13.67
C GLY A 164 -10.85 15.26 13.28
N ILE A 165 -11.29 14.04 12.95
CA ILE A 165 -10.42 12.93 12.57
C ILE A 165 -10.05 13.06 11.10
N THR A 166 -8.76 12.95 10.79
CA THR A 166 -8.27 12.85 9.41
C THR A 166 -8.55 11.46 8.87
N VAL A 167 -9.23 11.38 7.74
CA VAL A 167 -9.48 10.10 7.05
C VAL A 167 -8.60 9.99 5.82
N CYS A 168 -7.90 8.87 5.69
CA CYS A 168 -7.16 8.49 4.49
C CYS A 168 -7.81 7.24 3.90
N ILE A 169 -8.18 7.29 2.63
CA ILE A 169 -8.70 6.13 1.89
C ILE A 169 -7.71 5.73 0.80
N ALA A 170 -7.46 4.44 0.65
CA ALA A 170 -6.68 3.89 -0.44
C ALA A 170 -7.60 3.08 -1.37
N THR A 171 -7.56 3.39 -2.68
CA THR A 171 -8.47 2.80 -3.66
C THR A 171 -7.82 2.60 -5.02
N THR A 172 -8.45 1.81 -5.85
CA THR A 172 -8.30 1.91 -7.30
C THR A 172 -9.02 3.14 -7.85
N LYS A 173 -8.80 3.49 -9.12
CA LYS A 173 -9.28 4.76 -9.71
C LYS A 173 -10.80 5.02 -9.64
N ASN A 174 -11.62 3.98 -9.49
CA ASN A 174 -13.08 4.08 -9.61
C ASN A 174 -13.78 4.89 -8.51
N MET A 175 -13.18 5.02 -7.32
CA MET A 175 -13.78 5.72 -6.17
C MET A 175 -13.82 7.26 -6.34
N VAL A 176 -13.07 7.80 -7.27
CA VAL A 176 -12.95 9.26 -7.50
C VAL A 176 -14.30 9.91 -7.73
N ASN A 177 -15.13 9.29 -8.59
CA ASN A 177 -16.42 9.83 -8.96
C ASN A 177 -17.43 9.82 -7.80
N VAL A 178 -17.32 8.82 -6.89
CA VAL A 178 -18.20 8.70 -5.72
C VAL A 178 -17.90 9.78 -4.68
N LEU A 179 -16.62 10.03 -4.43
CA LEU A 179 -16.21 11.13 -3.54
C LEU A 179 -16.54 12.50 -4.12
N ALA A 180 -16.41 12.66 -5.45
CA ALA A 180 -16.72 13.90 -6.13
C ALA A 180 -18.23 14.21 -6.16
N ALA A 181 -19.08 13.18 -6.09
CA ALA A 181 -20.54 13.34 -6.07
C ALA A 181 -21.08 13.94 -4.75
N ASP A 182 -20.30 13.90 -3.66
CA ASP A 182 -20.63 14.57 -2.41
C ASP A 182 -19.72 15.78 -2.20
N GLU A 183 -20.25 16.98 -2.38
CA GLU A 183 -19.49 18.24 -2.28
C GLU A 183 -18.73 18.40 -0.96
N GLN A 184 -19.29 17.90 0.15
CA GLN A 184 -18.66 17.97 1.46
C GLN A 184 -17.45 17.05 1.57
N LEU A 185 -17.49 15.87 0.96
CA LEU A 185 -16.35 14.95 0.88
C LEU A 185 -15.35 15.45 -0.17
N ALA A 186 -15.81 15.87 -1.34
CA ALA A 186 -14.97 16.43 -2.39
C ALA A 186 -14.08 17.58 -1.88
N SER A 187 -14.64 18.47 -1.06
CA SER A 187 -13.89 19.60 -0.49
C SER A 187 -12.84 19.20 0.56
N ARG A 188 -12.96 18.01 1.16
CA ARG A 188 -12.07 17.53 2.23
C ARG A 188 -10.97 16.62 1.71
N PHE A 189 -11.27 15.78 0.70
CA PHE A 189 -10.34 14.78 0.20
C PHE A 189 -9.38 15.38 -0.83
N LYS A 190 -8.09 15.40 -0.49
CA LYS A 190 -7.03 15.67 -1.47
C LYS A 190 -6.62 14.35 -2.12
N ARG A 191 -6.67 14.33 -3.44
CA ARG A 191 -6.20 13.17 -4.21
C ARG A 191 -4.68 13.21 -4.36
N VAL A 192 -4.05 12.07 -4.12
CA VAL A 192 -2.67 11.77 -4.46
C VAL A 192 -2.64 10.45 -5.23
N GLU A 193 -1.65 10.29 -6.08
CA GLU A 193 -1.54 9.07 -6.88
C GLU A 193 -0.21 8.37 -6.62
N LEU A 194 -0.28 7.03 -6.59
CA LEU A 194 0.87 6.18 -6.84
C LEU A 194 0.81 5.81 -8.32
N PRO A 195 1.68 6.37 -9.15
CA PRO A 195 1.66 6.14 -10.58
C PRO A 195 2.12 4.73 -10.92
N VAL A 196 1.72 4.26 -12.10
CA VAL A 196 2.40 3.18 -12.79
C VAL A 196 3.74 3.72 -13.26
N TRP A 197 4.79 2.91 -13.18
CA TRP A 197 6.13 3.33 -13.55
C TRP A 197 6.23 3.65 -15.05
N SER A 198 6.97 4.70 -15.35
CA SER A 198 7.33 5.10 -16.71
C SER A 198 8.79 5.49 -16.74
N GLU A 199 9.42 5.57 -17.90
CA GLU A 199 10.82 5.99 -18.01
C GLU A 199 11.00 7.39 -17.42
N SER A 200 11.64 7.45 -16.23
CA SER A 200 11.87 8.66 -15.45
C SER A 200 13.09 8.47 -14.52
N ASN A 201 13.61 9.56 -13.99
CA ASN A 201 14.66 9.49 -12.98
C ASN A 201 14.17 8.81 -11.69
N ASP A 202 12.93 9.02 -11.30
CA ASP A 202 12.33 8.37 -10.12
C ASP A 202 12.27 6.85 -10.29
N PHE A 203 11.93 6.37 -11.49
CA PHE A 203 11.93 4.94 -11.79
C PHE A 203 13.34 4.35 -11.74
N ARG A 204 14.33 5.05 -12.30
CA ARG A 204 15.73 4.63 -12.22
C ARG A 204 16.21 4.52 -10.77
N GLN A 205 15.92 5.51 -9.94
CA GLN A 205 16.26 5.49 -8.52
C GLN A 205 15.58 4.35 -7.78
N PHE A 206 14.31 4.09 -8.11
CA PHE A 206 13.57 2.98 -7.53
C PHE A 206 14.17 1.62 -7.90
N LEU A 207 14.53 1.42 -9.18
CA LEU A 207 15.21 0.21 -9.64
C LEU A 207 16.59 0.03 -9.00
N ALA A 208 17.36 1.10 -8.86
CA ALA A 208 18.64 1.07 -8.16
C ALA A 208 18.46 0.70 -6.68
N GLY A 209 17.40 1.17 -6.03
CA GLY A 209 17.05 0.77 -4.66
C GLY A 209 16.70 -0.73 -4.57
N ILE A 210 15.92 -1.25 -5.52
CA ILE A 210 15.61 -2.69 -5.59
C ILE A 210 16.89 -3.51 -5.79
N GLU A 211 17.80 -3.05 -6.66
CA GLU A 211 19.09 -3.73 -6.89
C GLU A 211 19.89 -3.91 -5.60
N VAL A 212 19.92 -2.89 -4.75
CA VAL A 212 20.57 -2.95 -3.43
C VAL A 212 19.90 -3.98 -2.52
N GLU A 213 18.56 -3.98 -2.45
CA GLU A 213 17.81 -4.91 -1.62
C GLU A 213 17.91 -6.38 -2.09
N LEU A 214 18.08 -6.60 -3.40
CA LEU A 214 18.30 -7.94 -3.95
C LEU A 214 19.66 -8.54 -3.56
N GLY A 215 20.67 -7.71 -3.25
CA GLY A 215 21.93 -8.12 -2.63
C GLY A 215 22.78 -9.07 -3.48
N LEU A 216 22.69 -9.01 -4.81
CA LEU A 216 23.51 -9.86 -5.69
C LEU A 216 24.98 -9.42 -5.67
N PRO A 217 25.93 -10.36 -5.85
CA PRO A 217 27.38 -10.07 -5.77
C PRO A 217 27.88 -9.02 -6.76
N GLU A 218 27.26 -8.96 -7.94
CA GLU A 218 27.62 -8.01 -9.00
C GLU A 218 26.46 -7.08 -9.31
N ARG A 219 26.81 -5.87 -9.80
CA ARG A 219 25.79 -4.92 -10.25
C ARG A 219 25.07 -5.40 -11.48
N SER A 220 23.74 -5.43 -11.40
CA SER A 220 22.83 -5.81 -12.48
C SER A 220 22.51 -4.65 -13.43
N HIS A 221 22.74 -3.40 -12.99
CA HIS A 221 22.40 -2.19 -13.73
C HIS A 221 20.91 -2.16 -14.10
N LEU A 222 20.03 -2.46 -13.11
CA LEU A 222 18.57 -2.47 -13.30
C LEU A 222 18.03 -1.10 -13.75
N ASP A 223 18.72 -0.01 -13.41
CA ASP A 223 18.44 1.36 -13.82
C ASP A 223 18.83 1.68 -15.28
N SER A 224 19.41 0.70 -16.01
CA SER A 224 19.85 0.88 -17.40
C SER A 224 18.68 1.05 -18.36
N LYS A 225 18.94 1.75 -19.46
CA LYS A 225 17.94 1.97 -20.51
C LYS A 225 17.44 0.66 -21.15
N ALA A 226 18.31 -0.36 -21.22
CA ALA A 226 17.98 -1.67 -21.76
C ALA A 226 16.95 -2.40 -20.89
N VAL A 227 17.20 -2.46 -19.58
CA VAL A 227 16.27 -3.09 -18.62
C VAL A 227 14.94 -2.34 -18.56
N ILE A 228 14.94 -1.01 -18.52
CA ILE A 228 13.71 -0.22 -18.49
C ILE A 228 12.86 -0.44 -19.74
N ARG A 229 13.48 -0.51 -20.92
CA ARG A 229 12.78 -0.81 -22.17
C ARG A 229 12.19 -2.21 -22.15
N TRP A 230 12.95 -3.17 -21.65
CA TRP A 230 12.48 -4.54 -21.50
C TRP A 230 11.26 -4.61 -20.58
N LEU A 231 11.33 -4.02 -19.37
CA LEU A 231 10.23 -3.96 -18.41
C LEU A 231 8.97 -3.29 -18.99
N THR A 232 9.15 -2.23 -19.77
CA THR A 232 8.04 -1.53 -20.42
C THR A 232 7.41 -2.38 -21.52
N ALA A 233 8.22 -3.06 -22.32
CA ALA A 233 7.73 -3.92 -23.41
C ALA A 233 6.93 -5.15 -22.92
N HIS A 234 7.20 -5.60 -21.69
CA HIS A 234 6.53 -6.74 -21.07
C HIS A 234 5.46 -6.36 -20.03
N ASP A 235 4.97 -5.09 -20.04
CA ASP A 235 3.96 -4.58 -19.11
C ASP A 235 4.30 -4.79 -17.62
N CYS A 236 5.61 -4.80 -17.28
CA CYS A 236 6.11 -5.00 -15.92
C CYS A 236 6.28 -3.69 -15.14
N CYS A 237 5.55 -2.63 -15.52
CA CYS A 237 5.65 -1.30 -14.90
C CYS A 237 4.72 -1.08 -13.69
N VAL A 238 4.03 -2.11 -13.23
CA VAL A 238 3.29 -2.10 -11.95
C VAL A 238 4.20 -2.68 -10.87
N THR A 239 4.28 -2.05 -9.70
CA THR A 239 5.27 -2.39 -8.65
C THR A 239 5.28 -3.87 -8.28
N PHE A 240 4.10 -4.50 -8.11
CA PHE A 240 4.01 -5.91 -7.77
C PHE A 240 4.64 -6.80 -8.86
N ARG A 241 4.21 -6.64 -10.12
CA ARG A 241 4.77 -7.37 -11.26
C ARG A 241 6.28 -7.16 -11.42
N LEU A 242 6.70 -5.91 -11.28
CA LEU A 242 8.11 -5.53 -11.35
C LEU A 242 8.93 -6.32 -10.32
N LEU A 243 8.49 -6.33 -9.07
CA LEU A 243 9.19 -7.04 -7.99
C LEU A 243 9.18 -8.54 -8.20
N GLU A 244 8.06 -9.14 -8.62
CA GLU A 244 8.00 -10.59 -8.91
C GLU A 244 9.03 -11.00 -9.96
N ILE A 245 9.11 -10.26 -11.07
CA ILE A 245 10.06 -10.54 -12.14
C ILE A 245 11.51 -10.39 -11.66
N LEU A 246 11.82 -9.31 -10.96
CA LEU A 246 13.19 -9.04 -10.51
C LEU A 246 13.64 -10.03 -9.44
N VAL A 247 12.77 -10.39 -8.51
CA VAL A 247 13.06 -11.44 -7.50
C VAL A 247 13.20 -12.80 -8.15
N GLY A 248 12.33 -13.16 -9.12
CA GLY A 248 12.45 -14.38 -9.90
C GLY A 248 13.78 -14.45 -10.66
N ALA A 249 14.15 -13.39 -11.36
CA ALA A 249 15.44 -13.31 -12.07
C ALA A 249 16.64 -13.37 -11.12
N ALA A 250 16.56 -12.78 -9.93
CA ALA A 250 17.60 -12.86 -8.90
C ALA A 250 17.77 -14.29 -8.38
N ARG A 251 16.67 -15.01 -8.14
CA ARG A 251 16.70 -16.44 -7.76
C ARG A 251 17.33 -17.29 -8.84
N LEU A 252 16.99 -17.07 -10.10
CA LEU A 252 17.59 -17.77 -11.24
C LEU A 252 19.10 -17.46 -11.35
N ALA A 253 19.50 -16.21 -11.17
CA ALA A 253 20.90 -15.81 -11.14
C ALA A 253 21.67 -16.59 -10.08
N HIS A 254 21.12 -16.66 -8.87
CA HIS A 254 21.73 -17.43 -7.79
C HIS A 254 21.84 -18.93 -8.08
N LEU A 255 20.75 -19.56 -8.53
CA LEU A 255 20.73 -21.00 -8.84
C LEU A 255 21.75 -21.39 -9.91
N ARG A 256 22.09 -20.46 -10.81
CA ARG A 256 23.07 -20.66 -11.88
C ARG A 256 24.48 -20.19 -11.53
N GLY A 257 24.69 -19.67 -10.33
CA GLY A 257 25.99 -19.10 -9.96
C GLY A 257 26.35 -17.84 -10.75
N VAL A 258 25.36 -17.11 -11.30
CA VAL A 258 25.52 -15.84 -12.00
C VAL A 258 25.39 -14.71 -10.99
N GLY A 259 26.39 -13.84 -10.90
CA GLY A 259 26.45 -12.79 -9.88
C GLY A 259 25.49 -11.62 -10.07
N ARG A 260 24.75 -11.56 -11.18
CA ARG A 260 23.87 -10.44 -11.55
C ARG A 260 22.66 -10.90 -12.37
N ILE A 261 21.64 -10.02 -12.43
CA ILE A 261 20.50 -10.21 -13.34
C ILE A 261 20.91 -9.79 -14.76
N THR A 262 20.59 -10.62 -15.75
CA THR A 262 20.74 -10.32 -17.18
C THR A 262 19.38 -10.27 -17.86
N ILE A 263 19.31 -9.80 -19.10
CA ILE A 263 18.06 -9.75 -19.89
C ILE A 263 17.53 -11.16 -20.12
N GLU A 264 18.41 -12.15 -20.34
CA GLU A 264 18.02 -13.56 -20.52
C GLU A 264 17.36 -14.12 -19.27
N LEU A 265 17.84 -13.76 -18.08
CA LEU A 265 17.24 -14.16 -16.80
C LEU A 265 15.90 -13.45 -16.55
N LEU A 266 15.74 -12.21 -17.00
CA LEU A 266 14.44 -11.52 -16.98
C LEU A 266 13.44 -12.23 -17.91
N ASP A 267 13.84 -12.58 -19.13
CA ASP A 267 13.01 -13.33 -20.09
C ASP A 267 12.55 -14.68 -19.51
N GLU A 268 13.46 -15.38 -18.86
CA GLU A 268 13.15 -16.67 -18.24
C GLU A 268 12.22 -16.52 -17.04
N SER A 269 12.50 -15.56 -16.16
CA SER A 269 11.63 -15.26 -15.03
C SER A 269 10.22 -14.88 -15.49
N TRP A 270 10.11 -14.10 -16.56
CA TRP A 270 8.83 -13.72 -17.13
C TRP A 270 8.07 -14.94 -17.69
N LYS A 271 8.73 -15.84 -18.42
CA LYS A 271 8.13 -17.07 -18.94
C LYS A 271 7.64 -18.00 -17.84
N VAL A 272 8.38 -18.12 -16.74
CA VAL A 272 7.98 -18.95 -15.60
C VAL A 272 6.83 -18.35 -14.82
N GLY A 273 6.83 -17.05 -14.58
CA GLY A 273 5.84 -16.36 -13.74
C GLY A 273 4.56 -15.95 -14.48
N PHE A 274 4.68 -15.58 -15.77
CA PHE A 274 3.60 -14.98 -16.56
C PHE A 274 3.48 -15.57 -17.96
N GLY A 275 4.38 -16.49 -18.32
CA GLY A 275 4.32 -17.20 -19.60
C GLY A 275 3.03 -18.01 -19.63
N VAL A 276 2.02 -17.47 -20.28
CA VAL A 276 0.96 -18.29 -20.84
C VAL A 276 1.69 -19.29 -21.73
N GLU A 277 1.59 -20.59 -21.40
CA GLU A 277 1.84 -21.61 -22.40
C GLU A 277 1.07 -21.18 -23.65
N GLU A 278 1.75 -20.72 -24.69
CA GLU A 278 1.23 -20.79 -26.04
C GLU A 278 0.98 -22.28 -26.28
N LYS A 279 -0.21 -22.74 -25.86
CA LYS A 279 -0.74 -23.97 -26.38
C LYS A 279 -0.86 -23.72 -27.86
N ALA A 280 0.12 -24.25 -28.59
CA ALA A 280 0.02 -24.48 -30.00
C ALA A 280 -1.38 -25.06 -30.29
N HIS A 281 -2.26 -24.25 -30.83
CA HIS A 281 -3.34 -24.73 -31.64
C HIS A 281 -2.68 -25.16 -32.99
N GLU A 282 -2.01 -26.31 -32.96
CA GLU A 282 -1.93 -27.16 -34.09
C GLU A 282 -3.23 -27.99 -34.09
N ASP A 283 -4.19 -27.56 -34.93
CA ASP A 283 -4.95 -28.34 -35.92
C ASP A 283 -6.08 -27.48 -36.50
#